data_768ac369f6c3822d89c947e9799fd80e
#
_entry.id   768ac369f6c3822d89c947e9799fd80e
#
_cell.length_a   1.000
_cell.length_b   1.000
_cell.length_c   1.000
_cell.angle_alpha   90.00
_cell.angle_beta   90.00
_cell.angle_gamma   90.00
#
_symmetry.space_group_name_H-M   'P 1'
#
loop_
_entity.id
_entity.type
_entity.pdbx_description
1 polymer ?
#
loop_
_entity_poly.entity_id
_entity_poly.type
_entity_poly.pdbx_seq_one_letter_code
_entity_poly.pdbx_strand_id
1 'polypeptide(L)'
;MLLLGGCGGAEPECDSLDTRTSVVKIVSGDNNNALVNYAAKNSSVVEARVNKASTEAEKLAIWETAKQSASYRLGDAISTNSESRRAVTCSGLLSATVEDATAQKQVDFKVEHTSDGNISVSVSPFESCMSTSHIVVS
;
A
#
# COMPACT_ATOMS: atom_id res chain seq x y z
N MET A 1 31.04 18.97 5.29
CA MET A 1 30.63 18.46 5.49
C MET A 1 29.98 17.95 5.59
N LEU A 2 29.85 18.07 5.46
CA LEU A 2 29.24 17.51 5.55
C LEU A 2 28.63 17.04 5.98
N LEU A 3 28.61 17.13 5.93
CA LEU A 3 28.08 16.51 6.31
C LEU A 3 27.40 16.42 6.90
N LEU A 4 27.46 16.74 6.91
CA LEU A 4 26.89 16.60 7.43
C LEU A 4 26.10 16.45 7.54
N GLY A 5 26.49 16.79 7.08
CA GLY A 5 25.32 16.79 7.61
C GLY A 5 24.43 15.72 7.51
N GLY A 6 24.37 15.26 6.69
CA GLY A 6 23.42 14.34 6.58
C GLY A 6 23.04 13.67 7.79
N CYS A 7 23.82 13.54 8.55
CA CYS A 7 23.44 12.79 9.62
C CYS A 7 22.23 13.29 10.23
N GLY A 8 21.72 12.76 11.00
CA GLY A 8 20.66 13.04 11.87
C GLY A 8 19.75 14.18 11.55
N GLY A 9 20.19 15.03 10.74
CA GLY A 9 19.40 16.17 10.35
C GLY A 9 18.56 15.94 9.11
N ALA A 10 18.63 14.77 8.55
CA ALA A 10 17.90 14.51 7.32
C ALA A 10 16.40 14.65 7.52
N GLU A 11 15.77 15.27 6.57
CA GLU A 11 14.30 15.40 6.59
C GLU A 11 13.66 14.10 6.15
N PRO A 12 12.44 13.85 6.59
CA PRO A 12 11.71 12.67 6.13
C PRO A 12 11.51 12.74 4.63
N GLU A 13 11.65 11.62 3.97
CA GLU A 13 11.52 11.54 2.53
C GLU A 13 10.41 10.60 2.14
N CYS A 14 9.59 11.06 1.21
CA CYS A 14 8.46 10.26 0.73
C CYS A 14 8.92 9.05 -0.08
N ASP A 15 10.04 9.18 -0.76
CA ASP A 15 10.46 8.20 -1.75
C ASP A 15 11.65 7.35 -1.32
N SER A 16 12.01 7.39 -0.05
CA SER A 16 13.10 6.56 0.44
C SER A 16 12.66 5.09 0.46
N LEU A 17 13.62 4.21 0.37
CA LEU A 17 13.34 2.78 0.41
C LEU A 17 12.63 2.38 1.70
N ASP A 18 13.08 2.92 2.82
CA ASP A 18 12.48 2.62 4.12
C ASP A 18 11.02 3.05 4.17
N THR A 19 10.72 4.24 3.65
CA THR A 19 9.35 4.75 3.63
C THR A 19 8.47 3.88 2.73
N ARG A 20 8.95 3.57 1.53
CA ARG A 20 8.19 2.75 0.60
C ARG A 20 7.92 1.36 1.15
N THR A 21 8.93 0.76 1.75
CA THR A 21 8.78 -0.55 2.37
C THR A 21 7.78 -0.50 3.50
N SER A 22 7.81 0.56 4.30
CA SER A 22 6.88 0.71 5.42
C SER A 22 5.44 0.84 4.95
N VAL A 23 5.19 1.63 3.90
CA VAL A 23 3.85 1.80 3.35
C VAL A 23 3.31 0.46 2.85
N VAL A 24 4.11 -0.25 2.08
CA VAL A 24 3.71 -1.56 1.56
C VAL A 24 3.43 -2.52 2.70
N LYS A 25 4.29 -2.53 3.71
CA LYS A 25 4.13 -3.44 4.84
C LYS A 25 2.86 -3.15 5.64
N ILE A 26 2.56 -1.87 5.84
CA ILE A 26 1.34 -1.49 6.56
C ILE A 26 0.11 -1.95 5.81
N VAL A 27 0.04 -1.68 4.52
CA VAL A 27 -1.13 -2.04 3.73
C VAL A 27 -1.24 -3.56 3.55
N SER A 28 -0.13 -4.21 3.23
CA SER A 28 -0.15 -5.66 2.99
C SER A 28 -0.32 -6.46 4.27
N GLY A 29 -0.07 -5.83 5.42
CA GLY A 29 -0.31 -6.48 6.71
C GLY A 29 -1.78 -6.79 6.95
N ASP A 30 -2.66 -6.07 6.27
CA ASP A 30 -4.09 -6.37 6.30
C ASP A 30 -4.45 -6.99 4.95
N ASN A 31 -4.54 -8.30 4.88
CA ASN A 31 -4.86 -8.98 3.63
C ASN A 31 -6.34 -8.88 3.29
N ASN A 32 -7.08 -8.08 4.02
CA ASN A 32 -8.47 -7.78 3.72
C ASN A 32 -8.65 -6.30 3.36
N ASN A 33 -7.58 -5.63 2.97
CA ASN A 33 -7.67 -4.23 2.57
C ASN A 33 -8.45 -4.10 1.26
N ALA A 34 -9.03 -2.91 1.06
CA ALA A 34 -9.91 -2.67 -0.08
C ALA A 34 -9.22 -2.88 -1.42
N LEU A 35 -7.93 -2.56 -1.50
CA LEU A 35 -7.20 -2.65 -2.75
C LEU A 35 -7.01 -4.11 -3.18
N VAL A 36 -6.58 -4.97 -2.26
CA VAL A 36 -6.37 -6.38 -2.59
C VAL A 36 -7.70 -7.08 -2.84
N ASN A 37 -8.75 -6.70 -2.11
CA ASN A 37 -10.07 -7.25 -2.34
C ASN A 37 -10.57 -6.92 -3.75
N TYR A 38 -10.33 -5.69 -4.18
CA TYR A 38 -10.75 -5.26 -5.51
C TYR A 38 -9.98 -6.02 -6.59
N ALA A 39 -8.68 -6.17 -6.43
CA ALA A 39 -7.87 -6.91 -7.39
C ALA A 39 -8.28 -8.37 -7.46
N ALA A 40 -8.48 -9.01 -6.32
CA ALA A 40 -8.90 -10.41 -6.27
C ALA A 40 -10.24 -10.60 -6.95
N LYS A 41 -11.18 -9.70 -6.68
CA LYS A 41 -12.52 -9.78 -7.26
C LYS A 41 -12.52 -9.64 -8.77
N ASN A 42 -11.54 -8.95 -9.33
CA ASN A 42 -11.45 -8.71 -10.75
C ASN A 42 -10.48 -9.65 -11.47
N SER A 43 -9.91 -10.61 -10.76
CA SER A 43 -9.02 -11.59 -11.37
C SER A 43 -9.82 -12.69 -12.03
N SER A 44 -9.59 -12.89 -13.32
CA SER A 44 -10.26 -13.97 -14.04
C SER A 44 -9.72 -15.33 -13.62
N VAL A 45 -8.47 -15.38 -13.20
CA VAL A 45 -7.86 -16.62 -12.72
C VAL A 45 -8.51 -17.06 -11.41
N VAL A 46 -8.67 -16.11 -10.49
CA VAL A 46 -9.31 -16.41 -9.20
C VAL A 46 -10.78 -16.79 -9.42
N GLU A 47 -11.46 -16.06 -10.29
CA GLU A 47 -12.86 -16.36 -10.60
C GLU A 47 -13.01 -17.77 -11.14
N ALA A 48 -12.13 -18.18 -12.05
CA ALA A 48 -12.20 -19.53 -12.60
C ALA A 48 -12.02 -20.59 -11.53
N ARG A 49 -11.11 -20.36 -10.60
CA ARG A 49 -10.89 -21.30 -9.49
C ARG A 49 -12.10 -21.37 -8.57
N VAL A 50 -12.69 -20.21 -8.25
CA VAL A 50 -13.86 -20.13 -7.40
C VAL A 50 -15.04 -20.86 -8.05
N ASN A 51 -15.20 -20.69 -9.36
CA ASN A 51 -16.30 -21.33 -10.08
C ASN A 51 -16.18 -22.85 -10.11
N LYS A 52 -14.98 -23.39 -9.96
CA LYS A 52 -14.76 -24.82 -9.92
C LYS A 52 -14.91 -25.39 -8.52
N ALA A 53 -15.00 -24.56 -7.51
CA ALA A 53 -15.10 -25.03 -6.14
C ALA A 53 -16.51 -25.56 -5.88
N SER A 54 -16.60 -26.58 -5.04
CA SER A 54 -17.87 -27.26 -4.77
C SER A 54 -18.60 -26.68 -3.57
N THR A 55 -17.87 -26.10 -2.63
CA THR A 55 -18.47 -25.61 -1.39
C THR A 55 -18.09 -24.17 -1.13
N GLU A 56 -18.86 -23.50 -0.29
CA GLU A 56 -18.55 -22.13 0.11
C GLU A 56 -17.21 -22.06 0.87
N ALA A 57 -16.91 -23.08 1.66
CA ALA A 57 -15.64 -23.12 2.38
C ALA A 57 -14.45 -23.16 1.42
N GLU A 58 -14.58 -23.94 0.34
CA GLU A 58 -13.54 -23.99 -0.68
C GLU A 58 -13.38 -22.66 -1.39
N LYS A 59 -14.50 -22.01 -1.71
CA LYS A 59 -14.46 -20.70 -2.36
C LYS A 59 -13.75 -19.68 -1.49
N LEU A 60 -14.08 -19.69 -0.21
CA LEU A 60 -13.45 -18.76 0.73
C LEU A 60 -11.95 -19.02 0.84
N ALA A 61 -11.54 -20.29 0.89
CA ALA A 61 -10.13 -20.64 0.96
C ALA A 61 -9.39 -20.16 -0.28
N ILE A 62 -9.99 -20.24 -1.45
CA ILE A 62 -9.40 -19.78 -2.70
C ILE A 62 -9.19 -18.27 -2.64
N TRP A 63 -10.20 -17.52 -2.19
CA TRP A 63 -10.10 -16.09 -2.03
C TRP A 63 -8.97 -15.70 -1.08
N GLU A 64 -8.92 -16.35 0.09
CA GLU A 64 -7.92 -16.02 1.10
C GLU A 64 -6.50 -16.33 0.60
N THR A 65 -6.33 -17.46 -0.05
CA THR A 65 -5.02 -17.84 -0.59
C THR A 65 -4.57 -16.84 -1.64
N ALA A 66 -5.48 -16.44 -2.53
CA ALA A 66 -5.15 -15.49 -3.58
C ALA A 66 -4.72 -14.15 -2.99
N LYS A 67 -5.44 -13.66 -1.99
CA LYS A 67 -5.11 -12.39 -1.37
C LYS A 67 -3.79 -12.44 -0.61
N GLN A 68 -3.49 -13.56 0.03
CA GLN A 68 -2.24 -13.73 0.77
C GLN A 68 -1.03 -13.72 -0.15
N SER A 69 -1.19 -14.16 -1.39
CA SER A 69 -0.08 -14.19 -2.34
C SER A 69 -0.01 -12.94 -3.21
N ALA A 70 -0.79 -11.92 -2.89
CA ALA A 70 -0.78 -10.68 -3.65
C ALA A 70 0.57 -9.97 -3.56
N SER A 71 0.92 -9.29 -4.65
CA SER A 71 2.13 -8.46 -4.72
C SER A 71 1.73 -7.00 -4.63
N TYR A 72 2.50 -6.24 -3.89
CA TYR A 72 2.24 -4.81 -3.73
C TYR A 72 3.42 -4.00 -4.22
N ARG A 73 3.13 -2.83 -4.76
CA ARG A 73 4.17 -1.93 -5.21
C ARG A 73 3.70 -0.49 -5.04
N LEU A 74 4.56 0.33 -4.45
CA LEU A 74 4.32 1.76 -4.37
C LEU A 74 5.11 2.43 -5.48
N GLY A 75 4.43 3.17 -6.33
CA GLY A 75 5.08 3.95 -7.37
C GLY A 75 5.74 5.18 -6.79
N ASP A 76 6.15 6.07 -7.67
CA ASP A 76 6.84 7.29 -7.23
C ASP A 76 5.99 8.05 -6.22
N ALA A 77 6.60 8.40 -5.12
CA ALA A 77 5.92 9.11 -4.07
C ALA A 77 6.39 10.55 -4.03
N ILE A 78 5.47 11.47 -3.90
CA ILE A 78 5.77 12.89 -3.88
C ILE A 78 5.29 13.52 -2.59
N SER A 79 5.96 14.60 -2.20
CA SER A 79 5.55 15.37 -1.05
C SER A 79 4.40 16.28 -1.43
N THR A 80 3.31 16.22 -0.67
CA THR A 80 2.17 17.10 -0.89
C THR A 80 2.11 18.22 0.13
N ASN A 81 2.75 18.03 1.27
CA ASN A 81 2.76 19.05 2.31
C ASN A 81 3.89 18.77 3.29
N SER A 82 4.80 19.72 3.42
CA SER A 82 5.85 19.64 4.44
C SER A 82 5.38 20.36 5.69
N GLU A 83 4.92 19.62 6.66
CA GLU A 83 4.38 20.20 7.88
C GLU A 83 5.46 20.77 8.77
N SER A 84 6.63 20.13 8.78
CA SER A 84 7.75 20.57 9.58
C SER A 84 8.99 19.88 9.10
N ARG A 85 10.12 20.15 9.76
CA ARG A 85 11.36 19.45 9.44
C ARG A 85 11.29 17.98 9.76
N ARG A 86 10.34 17.59 10.61
CA ARG A 86 10.24 16.22 11.08
C ARG A 86 9.09 15.45 10.47
N ALA A 87 8.22 16.13 9.73
CA ALA A 87 7.02 15.47 9.21
C ALA A 87 6.72 15.97 7.81
N VAL A 88 6.35 15.06 6.94
CA VAL A 88 5.94 15.37 5.59
C VAL A 88 4.76 14.47 5.23
N THR A 89 3.78 15.06 4.55
CA THR A 89 2.67 14.30 3.99
C THR A 89 2.99 13.99 2.55
N CYS A 90 2.73 12.77 2.17
CA CYS A 90 3.13 12.23 0.88
C CYS A 90 1.96 11.60 0.17
N SER A 91 2.09 11.45 -1.12
CA SER A 91 1.10 10.77 -1.94
C SER A 91 1.83 9.91 -2.96
N GLY A 92 1.33 8.73 -3.20
CA GLY A 92 1.90 7.82 -4.19
C GLY A 92 0.85 6.85 -4.68
N LEU A 93 1.14 6.22 -5.81
CA LEU A 93 0.22 5.26 -6.40
C LEU A 93 0.59 3.86 -5.93
N LEU A 94 -0.30 3.24 -5.17
CA LEU A 94 -0.08 1.90 -4.66
C LEU A 94 -0.82 0.90 -5.53
N SER A 95 -0.11 -0.14 -5.93
CA SER A 95 -0.66 -1.21 -6.76
C SER A 95 -0.70 -2.50 -5.95
N ALA A 96 -1.77 -3.26 -6.12
CA ALA A 96 -1.84 -4.62 -5.60
C ALA A 96 -2.20 -5.53 -6.76
N THR A 97 -1.42 -6.59 -6.93
CA THR A 97 -1.62 -7.55 -8.00
C THR A 97 -2.01 -8.89 -7.41
N VAL A 98 -3.15 -9.39 -7.86
CA VAL A 98 -3.63 -10.73 -7.50
C VAL A 98 -3.79 -11.49 -8.80
N GLU A 99 -2.91 -12.46 -9.02
CA GLU A 99 -2.89 -13.25 -10.25
C GLU A 99 -2.79 -12.34 -11.48
N ASP A 100 -3.82 -12.33 -12.33
CA ASP A 100 -3.82 -11.56 -13.57
C ASP A 100 -4.43 -10.15 -13.42
N ALA A 101 -4.81 -9.74 -12.23
CA ALA A 101 -5.46 -8.46 -12.02
C ALA A 101 -4.61 -7.54 -11.15
N THR A 102 -4.51 -6.28 -11.55
CA THR A 102 -3.81 -5.26 -10.77
C THR A 102 -4.77 -4.13 -10.48
N ALA A 103 -4.91 -3.80 -9.22
CA ALA A 103 -5.68 -2.64 -8.80
C ALA A 103 -4.72 -1.57 -8.29
N GLN A 104 -5.03 -0.32 -8.59
CA GLN A 104 -4.20 0.80 -8.19
C GLN A 104 -5.03 1.85 -7.48
N LYS A 105 -4.43 2.48 -6.50
CA LYS A 105 -5.08 3.55 -5.77
C LYS A 105 -4.03 4.52 -5.27
N GLN A 106 -4.33 5.80 -5.41
CA GLN A 106 -3.49 6.82 -4.79
C GLN A 106 -3.67 6.74 -3.28
N VAL A 107 -2.56 6.66 -2.57
CA VAL A 107 -2.59 6.63 -1.12
C VAL A 107 -1.86 7.83 -0.57
N ASP A 108 -2.36 8.34 0.53
CA ASP A 108 -1.73 9.42 1.26
C ASP A 108 -1.12 8.85 2.51
N PHE A 109 0.08 9.29 2.83
CA PHE A 109 0.75 8.81 4.02
C PHE A 109 1.63 9.90 4.59
N LYS A 110 1.91 9.77 5.86
CA LYS A 110 2.71 10.74 6.59
C LYS A 110 3.97 10.06 7.09
N VAL A 111 5.09 10.75 6.91
CA VAL A 111 6.39 10.25 7.37
C VAL A 111 6.89 11.22 8.42
N GLU A 112 7.24 10.70 9.57
CA GLU A 112 7.75 11.52 10.67
C GLU A 112 9.05 10.93 11.19
N HIS A 113 9.97 11.82 11.58
CA HIS A 113 11.15 11.41 12.32
C HIS A 113 10.81 11.45 13.79
N THR A 114 11.08 10.36 14.49
CA THR A 114 10.88 10.31 15.92
C THR A 114 12.12 10.84 16.64
N SER A 115 11.97 11.11 17.92
CA SER A 115 13.07 11.69 18.70
C SER A 115 14.27 10.75 18.81
N ASP A 116 14.09 9.47 18.59
CA ASP A 116 15.19 8.50 18.66
C ASP A 116 15.84 8.25 17.30
N GLY A 117 15.49 9.04 16.30
CA GLY A 117 16.11 8.95 14.98
C GLY A 117 15.45 7.99 14.02
N ASN A 118 14.41 7.32 14.43
CA ASN A 118 13.68 6.41 13.55
C ASN A 118 12.61 7.14 12.77
N ILE A 119 12.05 6.48 11.78
CA ILE A 119 10.92 7.04 11.05
C ILE A 119 9.65 6.33 11.47
N SER A 120 8.56 7.07 11.44
CA SER A 120 7.23 6.56 11.68
C SER A 120 6.39 6.87 10.45
N VAL A 121 5.74 5.87 9.91
CA VAL A 121 4.92 6.03 8.72
C VAL A 121 3.48 5.70 9.08
N SER A 122 2.57 6.60 8.71
CA SER A 122 1.14 6.39 8.90
C SER A 122 0.45 6.49 7.55
N VAL A 123 -0.36 5.50 7.22
CA VAL A 123 -1.07 5.47 5.96
C VAL A 123 -2.53 5.77 6.22
N SER A 124 -3.11 6.68 5.43
CA SER A 124 -4.51 7.03 5.58
C SER A 124 -5.39 5.82 5.26
N PRO A 125 -6.43 5.59 6.05
CA PRO A 125 -7.30 4.44 5.81
C PRO A 125 -7.99 4.54 4.45
N PHE A 126 -8.15 3.41 3.81
CA PHE A 126 -8.86 3.35 2.53
C PHE A 126 -10.36 3.42 2.70
N GLU A 127 -10.86 2.76 3.72
CA GLU A 127 -12.28 2.41 3.78
C GLU A 127 -13.20 3.61 3.84
N SER A 128 -12.85 4.56 4.65
CA SER A 128 -13.78 5.65 4.97
C SER A 128 -14.02 6.58 3.81
N CYS A 129 -13.04 6.76 2.97
CA CYS A 129 -13.23 7.64 1.82
C CYS A 129 -13.07 6.87 0.55
N MET A 130 -13.32 5.59 0.61
CA MET A 130 -13.20 4.75 -0.53
C MET A 130 -14.26 5.08 -1.53
N SER A 131 -13.85 5.63 -2.59
CA SER A 131 -14.70 5.80 -3.74
C SER A 131 -14.14 4.87 -4.80
N THR A 132 -15.00 4.07 -5.39
CA THR A 132 -14.55 3.17 -6.42
C THR A 132 -13.91 3.92 -7.58
N SER A 133 -14.23 5.19 -7.72
CA SER A 133 -13.65 6.00 -8.79
C SER A 133 -12.14 6.19 -8.63
N HIS A 134 -11.60 5.93 -7.45
CA HIS A 134 -10.17 6.09 -7.22
C HIS A 134 -9.39 4.79 -7.40
N ILE A 135 -10.07 3.71 -7.72
CA ILE A 135 -9.41 2.41 -7.93
C ILE A 135 -9.46 2.08 -9.41
N VAL A 136 -8.29 1.81 -9.97
CA VAL A 136 -8.16 1.46 -11.38
C VAL A 136 -7.66 0.03 -11.46
N VAL A 137 -8.31 -0.77 -12.28
CA VAL A 137 -7.93 -2.17 -12.49
C VAL A 137 -7.37 -2.32 -13.90
N SER A 138 -6.18 -2.93 -13.99
CA SER A 138 -5.53 -3.18 -15.26
C SER A 138 -5.84 -4.56 -15.79
#